data_da3c0d132298f9435a5be9f2c28991e0
#
_entry.id   da3c0d132298f9435a5be9f2c28991e0
#
_cell.length_a   1.000
_cell.length_b   1.000
_cell.length_c   1.000
_cell.angle_alpha   90.00
_cell.angle_beta   90.00
_cell.angle_gamma   90.00
#
_symmetry.space_group_name_H-M   'P 1'
#
loop_
_entity.id
_entity.type
_entity.pdbx_description
1 polymer ?
#
loop_
_entity_poly.entity_id
_entity_poly.type
_entity_poly.pdbx_seq_one_letter_code
_entity_poly.pdbx_strand_id
1 'polypeptide(L)'
;MINKKLLSFDRKALRYVGLNVLFQWLGMLCNVVLVMTVSRLIGGVFAGSLTGNALWQGMLLCLLTVPVRYGLTLCASDMSDRASKDVKRTLRSSIYAKLTRLGAGYSETVATSEAVMLASEGVEQIDTYFAKYLPQLFYSLLAPVTLFVLLVGVHARSAILLLCCVPLIPLSIVAVQKFAKKLLNKYWGEYTTLGDSFLENIQGLTTLKIYQADGWKHEEMNAQAERFRKITMKVLTMQLNSVTLMDLMAYGGAGLGIISAASAFAKGQLSLTSALTILLLAADFFLPLRLLGSYFHIAMNGAASAEKIFRLLSAQEPEDGEKTADPADSTLALEHVTFGYEKERTILHDVSLTIPQGSFVSLAGESGCGKSTIAAILSGARTATEGEVTLGGIPVSEWKQADRLRLLTLVPHNAAIFKGTVEANLRMARPDAAEAELWAALEQVNLADFCRSQSGLATALHEGGSNLSGGQRQRLAMARALLHDSPIYVFDEATSNVDAESENDIMKAIHSLAGKKTVILISHRLANVVDSDCIYVLEAGRIAEQGTHHDLLAAQGVYSRLYNAQKQLEDLGEVSA
;
A
#
# COMPACT_ATOMS: atom_id res chain seq x y z
N MET A 1 9.27 -15.79 -15.97
CA MET A 1 8.28 -15.15 -16.85
C MET A 1 6.87 -15.21 -16.29
N ILE A 2 6.38 -16.33 -15.84
CA ILE A 2 5.03 -16.45 -15.24
C ILE A 2 5.15 -16.53 -13.72
N ASN A 3 4.54 -15.57 -12.98
CA ASN A 3 4.50 -15.61 -11.52
C ASN A 3 3.29 -16.46 -11.08
N LYS A 4 3.56 -17.67 -10.56
CA LYS A 4 2.51 -18.61 -10.14
C LYS A 4 1.59 -18.04 -9.05
N LYS A 5 2.13 -17.23 -8.13
CA LYS A 5 1.34 -16.58 -7.07
C LYS A 5 0.33 -15.59 -7.64
N LEU A 6 0.73 -14.80 -8.66
CA LEU A 6 -0.18 -13.90 -9.36
C LEU A 6 -1.30 -14.65 -10.07
N LEU A 7 -0.98 -15.75 -10.77
CA LEU A 7 -2.01 -16.53 -11.48
C LEU A 7 -3.04 -17.18 -10.53
N SER A 8 -2.62 -17.58 -9.34
CA SER A 8 -3.55 -18.19 -8.37
C SER A 8 -4.40 -17.17 -7.62
N PHE A 9 -4.05 -15.89 -7.67
CA PHE A 9 -4.66 -14.84 -6.85
C PHE A 9 -6.07 -14.47 -7.30
N ASP A 10 -6.29 -14.33 -8.63
CA ASP A 10 -7.62 -13.97 -9.17
C ASP A 10 -8.01 -14.84 -10.37
N ARG A 11 -8.87 -15.85 -10.09
CA ARG A 11 -9.39 -16.77 -11.12
C ARG A 11 -10.37 -16.08 -12.09
N LYS A 12 -11.05 -15.00 -11.68
CA LYS A 12 -11.99 -14.28 -12.55
C LYS A 12 -11.22 -13.48 -13.60
N ALA A 13 -10.17 -12.77 -13.19
CA ALA A 13 -9.29 -12.04 -14.10
C ALA A 13 -8.70 -12.98 -15.17
N LEU A 14 -8.32 -14.22 -14.80
CA LEU A 14 -7.82 -15.22 -15.77
C LEU A 14 -8.86 -15.61 -16.83
N ARG A 15 -10.15 -15.65 -16.49
CA ARG A 15 -11.21 -15.90 -17.49
C ARG A 15 -11.28 -14.77 -18.51
N TYR A 16 -11.19 -13.51 -18.06
CA TYR A 16 -11.15 -12.36 -18.97
C TYR A 16 -9.90 -12.36 -19.85
N VAL A 17 -8.73 -12.73 -19.29
CA VAL A 17 -7.50 -12.94 -20.07
C VAL A 17 -7.71 -14.01 -21.15
N GLY A 18 -8.31 -15.15 -20.83
CA GLY A 18 -8.61 -16.22 -21.79
C GLY A 18 -9.55 -15.76 -22.91
N LEU A 19 -10.62 -15.02 -22.57
CA LEU A 19 -11.54 -14.45 -23.56
C LEU A 19 -10.84 -13.39 -24.42
N ASN A 20 -9.97 -12.56 -23.84
CA ASN A 20 -9.18 -11.59 -24.60
C ASN A 20 -8.30 -12.30 -25.64
N VAL A 21 -7.58 -13.35 -25.25
CA VAL A 21 -6.75 -14.17 -26.16
C VAL A 21 -7.61 -14.76 -27.27
N LEU A 22 -8.78 -15.29 -26.95
CA LEU A 22 -9.71 -15.85 -27.93
C LEU A 22 -10.15 -14.80 -28.97
N PHE A 23 -10.56 -13.61 -28.51
CA PHE A 23 -10.98 -12.53 -29.42
C PHE A 23 -9.83 -12.01 -30.30
N GLN A 24 -8.62 -11.89 -29.75
CA GLN A 24 -7.42 -11.54 -30.53
C GLN A 24 -7.13 -12.62 -31.59
N TRP A 25 -7.22 -13.89 -31.23
CA TRP A 25 -6.99 -15.01 -32.13
C TRP A 25 -8.04 -15.06 -33.26
N LEU A 26 -9.33 -14.88 -32.95
CA LEU A 26 -10.40 -14.77 -33.95
C LEU A 26 -10.18 -13.56 -34.87
N GLY A 27 -9.74 -12.42 -34.31
CA GLY A 27 -9.38 -11.24 -35.07
C GLY A 27 -8.21 -11.49 -36.06
N MET A 28 -7.22 -12.30 -35.65
CA MET A 28 -6.14 -12.76 -36.53
C MET A 28 -6.68 -13.67 -37.65
N LEU A 29 -7.57 -14.60 -37.35
CA LEU A 29 -8.19 -15.44 -38.39
C LEU A 29 -8.97 -14.59 -39.40
N CYS A 30 -9.69 -13.57 -38.97
CA CYS A 30 -10.33 -12.60 -39.87
C CYS A 30 -9.28 -11.90 -40.77
N ASN A 31 -8.11 -11.54 -40.22
CA ASN A 31 -7.02 -10.96 -40.98
C ASN A 31 -6.48 -11.94 -42.04
N VAL A 32 -6.31 -13.21 -41.70
CA VAL A 32 -5.90 -14.26 -42.63
C VAL A 32 -6.91 -14.40 -43.78
N VAL A 33 -8.20 -14.43 -43.49
CA VAL A 33 -9.28 -14.49 -44.50
C VAL A 33 -9.22 -13.28 -45.41
N LEU A 34 -9.05 -12.09 -44.84
CA LEU A 34 -8.91 -10.83 -45.62
C LEU A 34 -7.70 -10.90 -46.57
N VAL A 35 -6.53 -11.26 -46.04
CA VAL A 35 -5.29 -11.36 -46.82
C VAL A 35 -5.41 -12.40 -47.93
N MET A 36 -5.94 -13.59 -47.63
CA MET A 36 -6.14 -14.64 -48.62
C MET A 36 -7.13 -14.22 -49.73
N THR A 37 -8.17 -13.50 -49.36
CA THR A 37 -9.17 -12.99 -50.33
C THR A 37 -8.53 -11.93 -51.25
N VAL A 38 -7.82 -10.96 -50.67
CA VAL A 38 -7.10 -9.91 -51.44
C VAL A 38 -6.07 -10.54 -52.38
N SER A 39 -5.27 -11.50 -51.88
CA SER A 39 -4.27 -12.21 -52.66
C SER A 39 -4.90 -12.99 -53.83
N ARG A 40 -6.08 -13.62 -53.63
CA ARG A 40 -6.84 -14.32 -54.70
C ARG A 40 -7.39 -13.36 -55.75
N LEU A 41 -7.92 -12.22 -55.31
CA LEU A 41 -8.44 -11.20 -56.23
C LEU A 41 -7.31 -10.64 -57.13
N ILE A 42 -6.18 -10.24 -56.51
CA ILE A 42 -5.03 -9.74 -57.25
C ILE A 42 -4.46 -10.79 -58.23
N GLY A 43 -4.27 -12.02 -57.73
CA GLY A 43 -3.78 -13.11 -58.53
C GLY A 43 -4.74 -13.50 -59.68
N GLY A 44 -6.06 -13.46 -59.46
CA GLY A 44 -7.08 -13.71 -60.45
C GLY A 44 -7.17 -12.65 -61.54
N VAL A 45 -7.00 -11.34 -61.14
CA VAL A 45 -6.88 -10.23 -62.15
C VAL A 45 -5.66 -10.43 -63.03
N PHE A 46 -4.53 -10.74 -62.39
CA PHE A 46 -3.26 -10.91 -63.11
C PHE A 46 -3.27 -12.11 -64.09
N ALA A 47 -3.95 -13.22 -63.66
CA ALA A 47 -4.09 -14.39 -64.48
C ALA A 47 -5.20 -14.29 -65.54
N GLY A 48 -5.97 -13.21 -65.60
CA GLY A 48 -7.11 -13.03 -66.51
C GLY A 48 -8.26 -14.00 -66.25
N SER A 49 -8.30 -14.67 -65.08
CA SER A 49 -9.27 -15.73 -64.74
C SER A 49 -10.42 -15.23 -63.87
N LEU A 50 -10.45 -13.92 -63.53
CA LEU A 50 -11.44 -13.38 -62.60
C LEU A 50 -12.79 -13.16 -63.28
N THR A 51 -13.83 -13.82 -62.75
CA THR A 51 -15.21 -13.55 -63.15
C THR A 51 -15.81 -12.40 -62.36
N GLY A 52 -16.73 -11.62 -62.94
CA GLY A 52 -17.38 -10.51 -62.27
C GLY A 52 -18.03 -10.90 -60.92
N ASN A 53 -18.65 -12.10 -60.88
CA ASN A 53 -19.24 -12.62 -59.63
C ASN A 53 -18.17 -12.89 -58.56
N ALA A 54 -17.03 -13.45 -58.90
CA ALA A 54 -15.93 -13.70 -57.95
C ALA A 54 -15.34 -12.40 -57.40
N LEU A 55 -15.27 -11.33 -58.22
CA LEU A 55 -14.87 -10.00 -57.81
C LEU A 55 -15.83 -9.44 -56.77
N TRP A 56 -17.15 -9.46 -57.04
CA TRP A 56 -18.15 -8.95 -56.12
C TRP A 56 -18.20 -9.76 -54.81
N GLN A 57 -18.10 -11.08 -54.86
CA GLN A 57 -18.04 -11.93 -53.64
C GLN A 57 -16.80 -11.64 -52.80
N GLY A 58 -15.64 -11.46 -53.45
CA GLY A 58 -14.41 -11.11 -52.73
C GLY A 58 -14.47 -9.71 -52.11
N MET A 59 -15.00 -8.71 -52.81
CA MET A 59 -15.20 -7.37 -52.27
C MET A 59 -16.19 -7.40 -51.08
N LEU A 60 -17.29 -8.12 -51.16
CA LEU A 60 -18.26 -8.27 -50.10
C LEU A 60 -17.64 -8.96 -48.86
N LEU A 61 -16.82 -9.99 -49.07
CA LEU A 61 -16.14 -10.69 -47.99
C LEU A 61 -15.13 -9.77 -47.29
N CYS A 62 -14.35 -8.96 -48.05
CA CYS A 62 -13.47 -7.96 -47.47
C CYS A 62 -14.24 -6.90 -46.70
N LEU A 63 -15.36 -6.42 -47.22
CA LEU A 63 -16.22 -5.44 -46.56
C LEU A 63 -16.82 -5.96 -45.28
N LEU A 64 -17.15 -7.26 -45.21
CA LEU A 64 -17.70 -7.91 -43.99
C LEU A 64 -16.63 -8.21 -42.96
N THR A 65 -15.43 -8.65 -43.35
CA THR A 65 -14.36 -9.02 -42.41
C THR A 65 -13.81 -7.84 -41.64
N VAL A 66 -13.77 -6.63 -42.20
CA VAL A 66 -13.26 -5.44 -41.50
C VAL A 66 -14.10 -5.06 -40.25
N PRO A 67 -15.44 -4.89 -40.34
CA PRO A 67 -16.23 -4.59 -39.15
C PRO A 67 -16.27 -5.74 -38.15
N VAL A 68 -16.25 -7.01 -38.59
CA VAL A 68 -16.15 -8.15 -37.68
C VAL A 68 -14.84 -8.11 -36.89
N ARG A 69 -13.72 -7.91 -37.56
CA ARG A 69 -12.40 -7.74 -36.92
C ARG A 69 -12.40 -6.58 -35.94
N TYR A 70 -12.99 -5.44 -36.32
CA TYR A 70 -13.11 -4.28 -35.43
C TYR A 70 -13.92 -4.61 -34.19
N GLY A 71 -15.08 -5.27 -34.33
CA GLY A 71 -15.90 -5.74 -33.20
C GLY A 71 -15.14 -6.69 -32.27
N LEU A 72 -14.39 -7.65 -32.83
CA LEU A 72 -13.53 -8.55 -32.03
C LEU A 72 -12.44 -7.81 -31.26
N THR A 73 -11.85 -6.78 -31.89
CA THR A 73 -10.85 -5.92 -31.22
C THR A 73 -11.47 -5.15 -30.06
N LEU A 74 -12.69 -4.61 -30.22
CA LEU A 74 -13.42 -3.96 -29.13
C LEU A 74 -13.75 -4.94 -28.01
N CYS A 75 -14.20 -6.16 -28.34
CA CYS A 75 -14.44 -7.21 -27.34
C CYS A 75 -13.15 -7.58 -26.58
N ALA A 76 -12.02 -7.71 -27.27
CA ALA A 76 -10.73 -7.97 -26.64
C ALA A 76 -10.33 -6.84 -25.68
N SER A 77 -10.53 -5.58 -26.08
CA SER A 77 -10.26 -4.40 -25.24
C SER A 77 -11.17 -4.37 -24.00
N ASP A 78 -12.48 -4.65 -24.15
CA ASP A 78 -13.42 -4.71 -23.03
C ASP A 78 -13.03 -5.82 -22.02
N MET A 79 -12.58 -6.98 -22.52
CA MET A 79 -12.10 -8.05 -21.64
C MET A 79 -10.83 -7.65 -20.88
N SER A 80 -9.92 -6.91 -21.54
CA SER A 80 -8.72 -6.33 -20.90
C SER A 80 -9.11 -5.37 -19.77
N ASP A 81 -10.06 -4.48 -20.03
CA ASP A 81 -10.54 -3.50 -19.04
C ASP A 81 -11.25 -4.17 -17.84
N ARG A 82 -12.02 -5.22 -18.09
CA ARG A 82 -12.67 -6.01 -17.01
C ARG A 82 -11.64 -6.73 -16.15
N ALA A 83 -10.63 -7.36 -16.77
CA ALA A 83 -9.53 -7.98 -16.03
C ALA A 83 -8.79 -6.97 -15.16
N SER A 84 -8.50 -5.79 -15.72
CA SER A 84 -7.89 -4.66 -15.03
C SER A 84 -8.67 -4.23 -13.78
N LYS A 85 -9.95 -3.92 -13.96
CA LYS A 85 -10.83 -3.45 -12.88
C LYS A 85 -10.95 -4.47 -11.74
N ASP A 86 -11.07 -5.75 -12.08
CA ASP A 86 -11.23 -6.83 -11.09
C ASP A 86 -9.95 -6.99 -10.25
N VAL A 87 -8.79 -7.05 -10.91
CA VAL A 87 -7.49 -7.16 -10.24
C VAL A 87 -7.22 -5.95 -9.33
N LYS A 88 -7.44 -4.72 -9.81
CA LYS A 88 -7.25 -3.50 -9.01
C LYS A 88 -8.12 -3.51 -7.76
N ARG A 89 -9.40 -3.81 -7.93
CA ARG A 89 -10.36 -3.87 -6.81
C ARG A 89 -9.95 -4.92 -5.78
N THR A 90 -9.63 -6.13 -6.24
CA THR A 90 -9.27 -7.25 -5.36
C THR A 90 -7.97 -6.96 -4.60
N LEU A 91 -6.93 -6.44 -5.28
CA LEU A 91 -5.66 -6.12 -4.64
C LEU A 91 -5.80 -4.99 -3.62
N ARG A 92 -6.44 -3.87 -3.98
CA ARG A 92 -6.63 -2.75 -3.06
C ARG A 92 -7.44 -3.15 -1.83
N SER A 93 -8.53 -3.90 -2.04
CA SER A 93 -9.34 -4.43 -0.95
C SER A 93 -8.53 -5.36 -0.04
N SER A 94 -7.70 -6.26 -0.62
CA SER A 94 -6.86 -7.18 0.14
C SER A 94 -5.77 -6.45 0.93
N ILE A 95 -5.11 -5.44 0.32
CA ILE A 95 -4.10 -4.61 1.01
C ILE A 95 -4.75 -3.87 2.18
N TYR A 96 -5.89 -3.21 1.95
CA TYR A 96 -6.60 -2.48 3.00
C TYR A 96 -7.05 -3.40 4.14
N ALA A 97 -7.69 -4.52 3.81
CA ALA A 97 -8.10 -5.51 4.80
C ALA A 97 -6.92 -6.08 5.59
N LYS A 98 -5.76 -6.28 4.93
CA LYS A 98 -4.54 -6.74 5.60
C LYS A 98 -3.98 -5.71 6.56
N LEU A 99 -3.88 -4.45 6.14
CA LEU A 99 -3.41 -3.34 7.00
C LEU A 99 -4.33 -3.16 8.22
N THR A 100 -5.65 -3.27 8.02
CA THR A 100 -6.63 -3.18 9.11
C THR A 100 -6.45 -4.34 10.12
N ARG A 101 -6.18 -5.57 9.66
CA ARG A 101 -5.93 -6.73 10.54
C ARG A 101 -4.58 -6.67 11.24
N LEU A 102 -3.56 -6.09 10.60
CA LEU A 102 -2.27 -5.83 11.27
C LEU A 102 -2.40 -4.76 12.36
N GLY A 103 -3.43 -3.90 12.28
CA GLY A 103 -3.71 -2.87 13.27
C GLY A 103 -2.56 -1.86 13.41
N ALA A 104 -2.35 -1.34 14.63
CA ALA A 104 -1.31 -0.34 14.92
C ALA A 104 0.13 -0.86 14.67
N GLY A 105 0.33 -2.18 14.69
CA GLY A 105 1.64 -2.83 14.43
C GLY A 105 2.04 -2.90 12.96
N TYR A 106 1.19 -2.46 12.00
CA TYR A 106 1.52 -2.57 10.57
C TYR A 106 2.84 -1.89 10.19
N SER A 107 3.22 -0.82 10.90
CA SER A 107 4.44 -0.06 10.63
C SER A 107 5.74 -0.85 10.87
N GLU A 108 5.70 -1.93 11.64
CA GLU A 108 6.82 -2.86 11.82
C GLU A 108 7.04 -3.75 10.60
N THR A 109 5.96 -4.02 9.87
CA THR A 109 5.98 -4.88 8.69
C THR A 109 6.29 -4.10 7.41
N VAL A 110 5.71 -2.90 7.29
CA VAL A 110 5.83 -2.04 6.10
C VAL A 110 5.75 -0.57 6.50
N ALA A 111 6.66 0.25 5.97
CA ALA A 111 6.58 1.70 6.17
C ALA A 111 5.28 2.26 5.57
N THR A 112 4.70 3.28 6.21
CA THR A 112 3.44 3.90 5.76
C THR A 112 3.53 4.39 4.30
N SER A 113 4.65 5.02 3.94
CA SER A 113 4.93 5.47 2.56
C SER A 113 4.95 4.30 1.57
N GLU A 114 5.58 3.17 1.93
CA GLU A 114 5.61 1.96 1.09
C GLU A 114 4.20 1.35 0.96
N ALA A 115 3.40 1.29 2.04
CA ALA A 115 2.03 0.79 1.99
C ALA A 115 1.14 1.61 1.04
N VAL A 116 1.22 2.94 1.11
CA VAL A 116 0.50 3.85 0.20
C VAL A 116 0.98 3.67 -1.24
N MET A 117 2.29 3.61 -1.47
CA MET A 117 2.87 3.39 -2.79
C MET A 117 2.44 2.05 -3.39
N LEU A 118 2.42 0.97 -2.60
CA LEU A 118 1.97 -0.34 -3.05
C LEU A 118 0.47 -0.35 -3.42
N ALA A 119 -0.38 0.31 -2.62
CA ALA A 119 -1.82 0.39 -2.89
C ALA A 119 -2.16 1.28 -4.10
N SER A 120 -1.33 2.27 -4.43
CA SER A 120 -1.50 3.16 -5.59
C SER A 120 -0.73 2.64 -6.81
N GLU A 121 0.55 2.92 -6.90
CA GLU A 121 1.39 2.62 -8.06
C GLU A 121 1.67 1.12 -8.23
N GLY A 122 1.91 0.40 -7.12
CA GLY A 122 2.18 -1.04 -7.15
C GLY A 122 1.04 -1.84 -7.78
N VAL A 123 -0.20 -1.49 -7.46
CA VAL A 123 -1.39 -2.10 -8.05
C VAL A 123 -1.52 -1.77 -9.54
N GLU A 124 -1.20 -0.53 -9.96
CA GLU A 124 -1.23 -0.13 -11.39
C GLU A 124 -0.18 -0.90 -12.23
N GLN A 125 0.98 -1.20 -11.65
CA GLN A 125 2.00 -2.03 -12.31
C GLN A 125 1.52 -3.48 -12.53
N ILE A 126 0.80 -4.05 -11.55
CA ILE A 126 0.22 -5.39 -11.66
C ILE A 126 -0.95 -5.42 -12.63
N ASP A 127 -1.75 -4.36 -12.68
CA ASP A 127 -2.81 -4.22 -13.66
C ASP A 127 -2.29 -4.41 -15.10
N THR A 128 -1.23 -3.71 -15.46
CA THR A 128 -0.63 -3.82 -16.79
C THR A 128 -0.14 -5.24 -17.09
N TYR A 129 0.30 -5.99 -16.07
CA TYR A 129 0.66 -7.40 -16.21
C TYR A 129 -0.55 -8.25 -16.65
N PHE A 130 -1.72 -8.09 -16.03
CA PHE A 130 -2.93 -8.85 -16.36
C PHE A 130 -3.64 -8.35 -17.62
N ALA A 131 -3.70 -7.04 -17.81
CA ALA A 131 -4.44 -6.43 -18.91
C ALA A 131 -3.71 -6.54 -20.27
N LYS A 132 -2.37 -6.49 -20.28
CA LYS A 132 -1.59 -6.41 -21.52
C LYS A 132 -0.62 -7.56 -21.70
N TYR A 133 0.25 -7.81 -20.69
CA TYR A 133 1.34 -8.78 -20.86
C TYR A 133 0.83 -10.22 -20.93
N LEU A 134 -0.04 -10.62 -20.02
CA LEU A 134 -0.51 -12.02 -19.93
C LEU A 134 -1.34 -12.44 -21.16
N PRO A 135 -2.32 -11.65 -21.65
CA PRO A 135 -2.99 -11.96 -22.89
C PRO A 135 -2.04 -12.04 -24.08
N GLN A 136 -1.11 -11.08 -24.19
CA GLN A 136 -0.14 -11.03 -25.28
C GLN A 136 0.81 -12.23 -25.25
N LEU A 137 1.19 -12.72 -24.05
CA LEU A 137 2.03 -13.91 -23.91
C LEU A 137 1.36 -15.14 -24.55
N PHE A 138 0.10 -15.41 -24.20
CA PHE A 138 -0.62 -16.55 -24.78
C PHE A 138 -0.91 -16.36 -26.27
N TYR A 139 -1.32 -15.18 -26.67
CA TYR A 139 -1.56 -14.86 -28.07
C TYR A 139 -0.30 -15.01 -28.92
N SER A 140 0.85 -14.54 -28.43
CA SER A 140 2.13 -14.60 -29.16
C SER A 140 2.68 -16.02 -29.33
N LEU A 141 2.21 -16.98 -28.52
CA LEU A 141 2.50 -18.40 -28.71
C LEU A 141 1.53 -19.05 -29.71
N LEU A 142 0.27 -18.66 -29.66
CA LEU A 142 -0.79 -19.26 -30.48
C LEU A 142 -0.74 -18.79 -31.94
N ALA A 143 -0.47 -17.49 -32.17
CA ALA A 143 -0.55 -16.89 -33.49
C ALA A 143 0.46 -17.50 -34.50
N PRO A 144 1.78 -17.62 -34.19
CA PRO A 144 2.74 -18.21 -35.15
C PRO A 144 2.44 -19.68 -35.46
N VAL A 145 1.97 -20.46 -34.48
CA VAL A 145 1.60 -21.87 -34.69
C VAL A 145 0.40 -21.97 -35.62
N THR A 146 -0.63 -21.14 -35.43
CA THR A 146 -1.80 -21.11 -36.31
C THR A 146 -1.42 -20.68 -37.73
N LEU A 147 -0.62 -19.65 -37.88
CA LEU A 147 -0.14 -19.18 -39.20
C LEU A 147 0.73 -20.24 -39.88
N PHE A 148 1.56 -20.96 -39.14
CA PHE A 148 2.35 -22.07 -39.67
C PHE A 148 1.45 -23.17 -40.24
N VAL A 149 0.44 -23.62 -39.49
CA VAL A 149 -0.51 -24.66 -39.95
C VAL A 149 -1.22 -24.22 -41.22
N LEU A 150 -1.58 -22.95 -41.35
CA LEU A 150 -2.24 -22.43 -42.53
C LEU A 150 -1.27 -22.30 -43.73
N LEU A 151 -0.04 -21.85 -43.51
CA LEU A 151 0.93 -21.58 -44.59
C LEU A 151 1.74 -22.79 -45.03
N VAL A 152 1.83 -23.85 -44.20
CA VAL A 152 2.50 -25.10 -44.62
C VAL A 152 1.85 -25.74 -45.81
N GLY A 153 0.51 -25.64 -45.95
CA GLY A 153 -0.25 -26.09 -47.11
C GLY A 153 -0.05 -25.20 -48.36
N VAL A 154 0.42 -23.97 -48.19
CA VAL A 154 0.69 -23.05 -49.31
C VAL A 154 2.12 -23.23 -49.84
N HIS A 155 3.12 -23.18 -48.93
CA HIS A 155 4.54 -23.42 -49.25
C HIS A 155 5.34 -23.79 -47.96
N ALA A 156 5.61 -25.09 -47.84
CA ALA A 156 6.23 -25.63 -46.62
C ALA A 156 7.59 -25.03 -46.29
N ARG A 157 8.46 -24.79 -47.30
CA ARG A 157 9.78 -24.22 -47.06
C ARG A 157 9.73 -22.85 -46.42
N SER A 158 8.89 -21.94 -46.94
CA SER A 158 8.76 -20.59 -46.38
C SER A 158 8.10 -20.63 -45.00
N ALA A 159 7.10 -21.49 -44.77
CA ALA A 159 6.45 -21.65 -43.49
C ALA A 159 7.40 -22.16 -42.42
N ILE A 160 8.24 -23.17 -42.72
CA ILE A 160 9.24 -23.72 -41.79
C ILE A 160 10.29 -22.65 -41.48
N LEU A 161 10.78 -21.90 -42.48
CA LEU A 161 11.75 -20.82 -42.29
C LEU A 161 11.21 -19.75 -41.33
N LEU A 162 9.99 -19.28 -41.58
CA LEU A 162 9.31 -18.32 -40.72
C LEU A 162 9.21 -18.84 -39.27
N LEU A 163 8.75 -20.09 -39.08
CA LEU A 163 8.60 -20.68 -37.76
C LEU A 163 9.94 -20.84 -37.03
N CYS A 164 11.01 -21.24 -37.74
CA CYS A 164 12.35 -21.37 -37.15
C CYS A 164 12.94 -20.04 -36.68
N CYS A 165 12.53 -18.90 -37.25
CA CYS A 165 12.96 -17.57 -36.82
C CYS A 165 12.17 -17.06 -35.60
N VAL A 166 10.98 -17.60 -35.32
CA VAL A 166 10.13 -17.18 -34.19
C VAL A 166 10.84 -17.27 -32.83
N PRO A 167 11.54 -18.36 -32.46
CA PRO A 167 12.21 -18.49 -31.16
C PRO A 167 13.36 -17.49 -30.94
N LEU A 168 13.88 -16.84 -31.98
CA LEU A 168 14.97 -15.88 -31.85
C LEU A 168 14.56 -14.64 -31.02
N ILE A 169 13.29 -14.25 -31.08
CA ILE A 169 12.78 -13.09 -30.30
C ILE A 169 12.75 -13.42 -28.80
N PRO A 170 12.08 -14.50 -28.32
CA PRO A 170 12.16 -14.87 -26.91
C PRO A 170 13.59 -15.09 -26.41
N LEU A 171 14.46 -15.66 -27.24
CA LEU A 171 15.86 -15.87 -26.88
C LEU A 171 16.60 -14.53 -26.65
N SER A 172 16.37 -13.54 -27.52
CA SER A 172 16.93 -12.19 -27.35
C SER A 172 16.43 -11.50 -26.08
N ILE A 173 15.13 -11.66 -25.74
CA ILE A 173 14.55 -11.15 -24.49
C ILE A 173 15.25 -11.75 -23.26
N VAL A 174 15.43 -13.08 -23.24
CA VAL A 174 16.08 -13.78 -22.12
C VAL A 174 17.56 -13.35 -21.97
N ALA A 175 18.27 -13.16 -23.08
CA ALA A 175 19.66 -12.70 -23.07
C ALA A 175 19.82 -11.32 -22.41
N VAL A 176 18.88 -10.40 -22.63
CA VAL A 176 18.90 -9.05 -22.05
C VAL A 176 18.43 -9.05 -20.57
N GLN A 177 17.61 -10.02 -20.16
CA GLN A 177 16.93 -10.02 -18.87
C GLN A 177 17.87 -9.91 -17.66
N LYS A 178 18.99 -10.64 -17.64
CA LYS A 178 19.92 -10.62 -16.49
C LYS A 178 20.56 -9.25 -16.29
N PHE A 179 20.94 -8.61 -17.38
CA PHE A 179 21.51 -7.26 -17.35
C PHE A 179 20.46 -6.21 -16.98
N ALA A 180 19.27 -6.31 -17.55
CA ALA A 180 18.15 -5.45 -17.27
C ALA A 180 17.77 -5.44 -15.78
N LYS A 181 17.69 -6.61 -15.14
CA LYS A 181 17.33 -6.72 -13.70
C LYS A 181 18.30 -5.96 -12.80
N LYS A 182 19.62 -6.09 -13.03
CA LYS A 182 20.64 -5.37 -12.24
C LYS A 182 20.52 -3.85 -12.41
N LEU A 183 20.31 -3.40 -13.64
CA LEU A 183 20.21 -1.98 -13.96
C LEU A 183 18.91 -1.36 -13.39
N LEU A 184 17.78 -2.07 -13.48
CA LEU A 184 16.51 -1.66 -12.91
C LEU A 184 16.55 -1.57 -11.38
N ASN A 185 17.18 -2.51 -10.70
CA ASN A 185 17.33 -2.44 -9.25
C ASN A 185 18.09 -1.17 -8.82
N LYS A 186 19.16 -0.82 -9.56
CA LYS A 186 19.88 0.44 -9.32
C LYS A 186 19.02 1.67 -9.61
N TYR A 187 18.25 1.66 -10.69
CA TYR A 187 17.30 2.73 -11.03
C TYR A 187 16.30 2.96 -9.90
N TRP A 188 15.66 1.90 -9.40
CA TRP A 188 14.71 2.00 -8.31
C TRP A 188 15.35 2.50 -7.00
N GLY A 189 16.58 2.12 -6.70
CA GLY A 189 17.32 2.65 -5.55
C GLY A 189 17.53 4.16 -5.64
N GLU A 190 18.04 4.68 -6.78
CA GLU A 190 18.23 6.11 -6.98
C GLU A 190 16.90 6.90 -7.01
N TYR A 191 15.84 6.30 -7.56
CA TYR A 191 14.49 6.89 -7.57
C TYR A 191 13.95 7.08 -6.15
N THR A 192 14.02 6.04 -5.32
CA THR A 192 13.57 6.09 -3.93
C THR A 192 14.38 7.12 -3.13
N THR A 193 15.70 7.10 -3.24
CA THR A 193 16.58 8.05 -2.54
C THR A 193 16.25 9.50 -2.90
N LEU A 194 16.03 9.79 -4.19
CA LEU A 194 15.63 11.13 -4.64
C LEU A 194 14.26 11.54 -4.10
N GLY A 195 13.29 10.61 -4.11
CA GLY A 195 11.95 10.84 -3.59
C GLY A 195 11.94 11.12 -2.09
N ASP A 196 12.67 10.33 -1.31
CA ASP A 196 12.81 10.49 0.14
C ASP A 196 13.46 11.85 0.48
N SER A 197 14.56 12.20 -0.21
CA SER A 197 15.21 13.51 -0.03
C SER A 197 14.30 14.68 -0.41
N PHE A 198 13.50 14.54 -1.47
CA PHE A 198 12.53 15.57 -1.86
C PHE A 198 11.48 15.77 -0.79
N LEU A 199 10.90 14.68 -0.27
CA LEU A 199 9.89 14.74 0.78
C LEU A 199 10.44 15.34 2.07
N GLU A 200 11.65 14.92 2.49
CA GLU A 200 12.36 15.48 3.65
C GLU A 200 12.57 17.00 3.52
N ASN A 201 13.03 17.46 2.34
CA ASN A 201 13.25 18.87 2.10
C ASN A 201 11.96 19.70 2.12
N ILE A 202 10.85 19.16 1.61
CA ILE A 202 9.54 19.84 1.67
C ILE A 202 9.03 19.89 3.11
N GLN A 203 9.11 18.80 3.86
CA GLN A 203 8.72 18.77 5.27
C GLN A 203 9.58 19.68 6.15
N GLY A 204 10.88 19.74 5.86
CA GLY A 204 11.85 20.58 6.54
C GLY A 204 12.01 21.99 5.99
N LEU A 205 11.16 22.44 5.04
CA LEU A 205 11.36 23.70 4.31
C LEU A 205 11.49 24.93 5.22
N THR A 206 10.67 25.01 6.27
CA THR A 206 10.72 26.08 7.26
C THR A 206 12.09 26.11 7.95
N THR A 207 12.59 24.96 8.38
CA THR A 207 13.91 24.82 9.00
C THR A 207 15.03 25.25 8.03
N LEU A 208 14.97 24.79 6.77
CA LEU A 208 15.95 25.16 5.75
C LEU A 208 15.98 26.68 5.52
N LYS A 209 14.82 27.34 5.54
CA LYS A 209 14.71 28.78 5.38
C LYS A 209 15.24 29.54 6.59
N ILE A 210 14.94 29.11 7.83
CA ILE A 210 15.44 29.72 9.06
C ILE A 210 16.97 29.69 9.11
N TYR A 211 17.58 28.55 8.74
CA TYR A 211 19.03 28.38 8.75
C TYR A 211 19.71 28.80 7.45
N GLN A 212 18.98 29.34 6.47
CA GLN A 212 19.48 29.70 5.12
C GLN A 212 20.27 28.58 4.45
N ALA A 213 19.84 27.32 4.70
CA ALA A 213 20.47 26.10 4.20
C ALA A 213 19.86 25.60 2.90
N ASP A 214 18.85 26.29 2.36
CA ASP A 214 18.13 25.92 1.15
C ASP A 214 19.05 25.87 -0.09
N GLY A 215 20.03 26.77 -0.21
CA GLY A 215 21.02 26.73 -1.28
C GLY A 215 21.87 25.45 -1.28
N TRP A 216 22.37 25.06 -0.11
CA TRP A 216 23.15 23.83 0.05
C TRP A 216 22.32 22.58 -0.25
N LYS A 217 21.10 22.52 0.26
CA LYS A 217 20.18 21.40 -0.02
C LYS A 217 19.76 21.34 -1.49
N HIS A 218 19.64 22.49 -2.16
CA HIS A 218 19.39 22.55 -3.60
C HIS A 218 20.53 21.92 -4.42
N GLU A 219 21.77 22.21 -4.08
CA GLU A 219 22.95 21.61 -4.73
C GLU A 219 23.02 20.10 -4.50
N GLU A 220 22.74 19.64 -3.27
CA GLU A 220 22.67 18.22 -2.94
C GLU A 220 21.58 17.50 -3.78
N MET A 221 20.38 18.09 -3.85
CA MET A 221 19.28 17.55 -4.68
C MET A 221 19.63 17.52 -6.17
N ASN A 222 20.29 18.57 -6.68
CA ASN A 222 20.74 18.59 -8.08
C ASN A 222 21.74 17.47 -8.37
N ALA A 223 22.65 17.19 -7.44
CA ALA A 223 23.59 16.09 -7.57
C ALA A 223 22.87 14.71 -7.56
N GLN A 224 21.84 14.55 -6.71
CA GLN A 224 21.01 13.35 -6.68
C GLN A 224 20.19 13.20 -7.99
N ALA A 225 19.55 14.28 -8.44
CA ALA A 225 18.79 14.31 -9.68
C ALA A 225 19.69 13.96 -10.90
N GLU A 226 20.93 14.46 -10.94
CA GLU A 226 21.87 14.13 -12.01
C GLU A 226 22.33 12.66 -11.95
N ARG A 227 22.50 12.06 -10.77
CA ARG A 227 22.73 10.60 -10.66
C ARG A 227 21.53 9.81 -11.17
N PHE A 228 20.32 10.22 -10.78
CA PHE A 228 19.08 9.60 -11.26
C PHE A 228 18.92 9.75 -12.79
N ARG A 229 19.17 10.94 -13.34
CA ARG A 229 19.16 11.18 -14.78
C ARG A 229 20.11 10.23 -15.53
N LYS A 230 21.35 10.09 -15.04
CA LYS A 230 22.37 9.20 -15.67
C LYS A 230 21.93 7.74 -15.67
N ILE A 231 21.34 7.25 -14.58
CA ILE A 231 20.86 5.86 -14.51
C ILE A 231 19.62 5.66 -15.40
N THR A 232 18.71 6.65 -15.41
CA THR A 232 17.52 6.65 -16.29
C THR A 232 17.92 6.56 -17.76
N MET A 233 18.91 7.36 -18.20
CA MET A 233 19.41 7.29 -19.57
C MET A 233 20.02 5.94 -19.91
N LYS A 234 20.73 5.29 -18.97
CA LYS A 234 21.24 3.92 -19.16
C LYS A 234 20.11 2.89 -19.30
N VAL A 235 19.04 3.01 -18.50
CA VAL A 235 17.84 2.16 -18.62
C VAL A 235 17.17 2.35 -19.97
N LEU A 236 16.96 3.61 -20.39
CA LEU A 236 16.35 3.92 -21.69
C LEU A 236 17.19 3.37 -22.85
N THR A 237 18.50 3.57 -22.82
CA THR A 237 19.42 3.03 -23.85
C THR A 237 19.34 1.51 -23.92
N MET A 238 19.32 0.82 -22.76
CA MET A 238 19.14 -0.62 -22.71
C MET A 238 17.81 -1.06 -23.30
N GLN A 239 16.70 -0.35 -22.97
CA GLN A 239 15.37 -0.67 -23.49
C GLN A 239 15.31 -0.46 -25.00
N LEU A 240 15.81 0.66 -25.51
CA LEU A 240 15.85 0.94 -26.94
C LEU A 240 16.69 -0.08 -27.71
N ASN A 241 17.88 -0.43 -27.22
CA ASN A 241 18.72 -1.46 -27.83
C ASN A 241 18.03 -2.83 -27.84
N SER A 242 17.32 -3.18 -26.76
CA SER A 242 16.53 -4.41 -26.70
C SER A 242 15.42 -4.42 -27.75
N VAL A 243 14.67 -3.32 -27.90
CA VAL A 243 13.62 -3.20 -28.92
C VAL A 243 14.21 -3.26 -30.31
N THR A 244 15.32 -2.56 -30.58
CA THR A 244 16.00 -2.58 -31.87
C THR A 244 16.46 -4.00 -32.25
N LEU A 245 16.99 -4.77 -31.30
CA LEU A 245 17.38 -6.16 -31.53
C LEU A 245 16.16 -7.04 -31.84
N MET A 246 15.06 -6.86 -31.11
CA MET A 246 13.80 -7.57 -31.39
C MET A 246 13.22 -7.20 -32.76
N ASP A 247 13.28 -5.92 -33.15
CA ASP A 247 12.84 -5.45 -34.46
C ASP A 247 13.69 -6.05 -35.57
N LEU A 248 15.01 -6.10 -35.39
CA LEU A 248 15.92 -6.74 -36.33
C LEU A 248 15.58 -8.21 -36.55
N MET A 249 15.30 -8.95 -35.47
CA MET A 249 14.90 -10.36 -35.54
C MET A 249 13.51 -10.53 -36.18
N ALA A 250 12.57 -9.67 -35.84
CA ALA A 250 11.19 -9.74 -36.37
C ALA A 250 11.15 -9.41 -37.88
N TYR A 251 11.68 -8.27 -38.25
CA TYR A 251 11.68 -7.86 -39.66
C TYR A 251 12.67 -8.65 -40.53
N GLY A 252 13.81 -9.05 -39.92
CA GLY A 252 14.78 -9.96 -40.58
C GLY A 252 14.16 -11.33 -40.85
N GLY A 253 13.48 -11.92 -39.88
CA GLY A 253 12.75 -13.20 -40.05
C GLY A 253 11.65 -13.10 -41.11
N ALA A 254 10.84 -12.03 -41.08
CA ALA A 254 9.82 -11.77 -42.10
C ALA A 254 10.46 -11.60 -43.49
N GLY A 255 11.56 -10.83 -43.59
CA GLY A 255 12.32 -10.64 -44.82
C GLY A 255 12.84 -11.95 -45.41
N LEU A 256 13.39 -12.83 -44.60
CA LEU A 256 13.83 -14.16 -45.05
C LEU A 256 12.67 -15.01 -45.58
N GLY A 257 11.53 -14.98 -44.94
CA GLY A 257 10.31 -15.64 -45.42
C GLY A 257 9.83 -15.07 -46.78
N ILE A 258 9.84 -13.75 -46.93
CA ILE A 258 9.48 -13.03 -48.15
C ILE A 258 10.47 -13.38 -49.29
N ILE A 259 11.77 -13.36 -49.02
CA ILE A 259 12.82 -13.73 -50.02
C ILE A 259 12.63 -15.19 -50.47
N SER A 260 12.35 -16.10 -49.54
CA SER A 260 12.06 -17.51 -49.84
C SER A 260 10.85 -17.65 -50.76
N ALA A 261 9.73 -16.95 -50.47
CA ALA A 261 8.52 -16.98 -51.29
C ALA A 261 8.72 -16.35 -52.66
N ALA A 262 9.40 -15.20 -52.73
CA ALA A 262 9.74 -14.52 -53.99
C ALA A 262 10.65 -15.37 -54.86
N SER A 263 11.68 -16.04 -54.29
CA SER A 263 12.54 -16.95 -55.03
C SER A 263 11.79 -18.17 -55.58
N ALA A 264 10.86 -18.73 -54.82
CA ALA A 264 10.01 -19.84 -55.26
C ALA A 264 9.04 -19.40 -56.39
N PHE A 265 8.48 -18.19 -56.29
CA PHE A 265 7.67 -17.59 -57.34
C PHE A 265 8.48 -17.37 -58.64
N ALA A 266 9.67 -16.78 -58.55
CA ALA A 266 10.56 -16.57 -59.70
C ALA A 266 10.96 -17.88 -60.39
N LYS A 267 11.04 -19.00 -59.66
CA LYS A 267 11.29 -20.34 -60.18
C LYS A 267 10.04 -21.05 -60.72
N GLY A 268 8.86 -20.40 -60.73
CA GLY A 268 7.61 -20.98 -61.16
C GLY A 268 7.05 -22.06 -60.24
N GLN A 269 7.55 -22.17 -59.00
CA GLN A 269 7.12 -23.17 -58.00
C GLN A 269 5.90 -22.70 -57.20
N LEU A 270 5.61 -21.40 -57.20
CA LEU A 270 4.49 -20.77 -56.53
C LEU A 270 3.65 -19.93 -57.48
N SER A 271 2.32 -19.92 -57.25
CA SER A 271 1.43 -18.94 -57.89
C SER A 271 1.59 -17.56 -57.31
N LEU A 272 1.23 -16.50 -58.05
CA LEU A 272 1.24 -15.14 -57.57
C LEU A 272 0.38 -14.98 -56.30
N THR A 273 -0.81 -15.62 -56.27
CA THR A 273 -1.71 -15.65 -55.10
C THR A 273 -1.02 -16.20 -53.86
N SER A 274 -0.32 -17.34 -54.00
CA SER A 274 0.41 -17.96 -52.88
C SER A 274 1.59 -17.11 -52.41
N ALA A 275 2.34 -16.51 -53.33
CA ALA A 275 3.46 -15.62 -53.00
C ALA A 275 2.97 -14.38 -52.25
N LEU A 276 1.90 -13.73 -52.71
CA LEU A 276 1.29 -12.58 -52.04
C LEU A 276 0.74 -12.93 -50.66
N THR A 277 0.11 -14.10 -50.52
CA THR A 277 -0.40 -14.56 -49.20
C THR A 277 0.74 -14.68 -48.20
N ILE A 278 1.88 -15.30 -48.57
CA ILE A 278 3.04 -15.42 -47.67
C ILE A 278 3.64 -14.05 -47.36
N LEU A 279 3.79 -13.18 -48.39
CA LEU A 279 4.35 -11.84 -48.23
C LEU A 279 3.55 -11.00 -47.24
N LEU A 280 2.22 -10.99 -47.37
CA LEU A 280 1.35 -10.19 -46.51
C LEU A 280 1.22 -10.75 -45.07
N LEU A 281 1.29 -12.07 -44.90
CA LEU A 281 1.20 -12.71 -43.58
C LEU A 281 2.55 -12.90 -42.90
N ALA A 282 3.69 -12.71 -43.57
CA ALA A 282 5.02 -12.91 -43.00
C ALA A 282 5.28 -12.06 -41.75
N ALA A 283 4.80 -10.82 -41.73
CA ALA A 283 4.94 -9.94 -40.60
C ALA A 283 4.11 -10.42 -39.38
N ASP A 284 2.95 -11.02 -39.64
CA ASP A 284 2.03 -11.46 -38.56
C ASP A 284 2.60 -12.61 -37.70
N PHE A 285 3.62 -13.33 -38.18
CA PHE A 285 4.37 -14.29 -37.40
C PHE A 285 5.13 -13.65 -36.23
N PHE A 286 5.63 -12.43 -36.40
CA PHE A 286 6.58 -11.80 -35.51
C PHE A 286 5.98 -10.64 -34.72
N LEU A 287 4.99 -9.92 -35.26
CA LEU A 287 4.37 -8.78 -34.59
C LEU A 287 3.83 -9.09 -33.20
N PRO A 288 3.16 -10.24 -32.94
CA PRO A 288 2.72 -10.58 -31.58
C PRO A 288 3.87 -10.74 -30.58
N LEU A 289 4.97 -11.34 -30.99
CA LEU A 289 6.16 -11.53 -30.16
C LEU A 289 6.93 -10.23 -29.92
N ARG A 290 6.99 -9.38 -30.93
CA ARG A 290 7.57 -8.04 -30.81
C ARG A 290 6.80 -7.22 -29.75
N LEU A 291 5.46 -7.22 -29.81
CA LEU A 291 4.62 -6.57 -28.80
C LEU A 291 4.81 -7.19 -27.41
N LEU A 292 4.93 -8.50 -27.32
CA LEU A 292 5.25 -9.19 -26.07
C LEU A 292 6.57 -8.67 -25.49
N GLY A 293 7.60 -8.48 -26.32
CA GLY A 293 8.88 -7.92 -25.90
C GLY A 293 8.75 -6.50 -25.33
N SER A 294 7.92 -5.65 -25.92
CA SER A 294 7.63 -4.31 -25.40
C SER A 294 6.91 -4.37 -24.05
N TYR A 295 5.96 -5.28 -23.87
CA TYR A 295 5.25 -5.47 -22.59
C TYR A 295 6.10 -6.17 -21.52
N PHE A 296 7.16 -6.86 -21.90
CA PHE A 296 8.02 -7.59 -20.97
C PHE A 296 8.66 -6.68 -19.91
N HIS A 297 9.14 -5.49 -20.30
CA HIS A 297 9.73 -4.54 -19.36
C HIS A 297 8.71 -4.03 -18.34
N ILE A 298 7.46 -3.82 -18.77
CA ILE A 298 6.36 -3.42 -17.89
C ILE A 298 5.98 -4.56 -16.96
N ALA A 299 5.94 -5.79 -17.47
CA ALA A 299 5.65 -6.98 -16.68
C ALA A 299 6.71 -7.25 -15.59
N MET A 300 7.96 -6.89 -15.83
CA MET A 300 9.02 -6.99 -14.81
C MET A 300 8.74 -6.09 -13.60
N ASN A 301 8.29 -4.84 -13.85
CA ASN A 301 7.92 -3.92 -12.78
C ASN A 301 6.70 -4.47 -12.00
N GLY A 302 5.68 -4.96 -12.71
CA GLY A 302 4.52 -5.60 -12.11
C GLY A 302 4.89 -6.82 -11.25
N ALA A 303 5.84 -7.64 -11.69
CA ALA A 303 6.31 -8.79 -10.92
C ALA A 303 7.06 -8.38 -9.64
N ALA A 304 7.86 -7.30 -9.69
CA ALA A 304 8.57 -6.77 -8.52
C ALA A 304 7.58 -6.16 -7.50
N SER A 305 6.60 -5.39 -7.98
CA SER A 305 5.52 -4.86 -7.13
C SER A 305 4.67 -5.97 -6.51
N ALA A 306 4.37 -7.03 -7.27
CA ALA A 306 3.66 -8.20 -6.77
C ALA A 306 4.41 -8.90 -5.64
N GLU A 307 5.73 -9.04 -5.72
CA GLU A 307 6.53 -9.66 -4.67
C GLU A 307 6.43 -8.88 -3.36
N LYS A 308 6.49 -7.55 -3.42
CA LYS A 308 6.31 -6.67 -2.26
C LYS A 308 4.88 -6.76 -1.69
N ILE A 309 3.85 -6.70 -2.54
CA ILE A 309 2.45 -6.83 -2.12
C ILE A 309 2.21 -8.21 -1.47
N PHE A 310 2.69 -9.30 -2.07
CA PHE A 310 2.54 -10.62 -1.47
C PHE A 310 3.32 -10.79 -0.18
N ARG A 311 4.48 -10.13 -0.01
CA ARG A 311 5.19 -10.07 1.27
C ARG A 311 4.31 -9.41 2.34
N LEU A 312 3.67 -8.27 2.03
CA LEU A 312 2.73 -7.62 2.93
C LEU A 312 1.52 -8.51 3.24
N LEU A 313 0.90 -9.11 2.22
CA LEU A 313 -0.28 -9.97 2.40
C LEU A 313 0.02 -11.26 3.19
N SER A 314 1.26 -11.75 3.12
CA SER A 314 1.72 -12.93 3.87
C SER A 314 2.31 -12.60 5.24
N ALA A 315 2.35 -11.32 5.64
CA ALA A 315 2.81 -10.94 6.96
C ALA A 315 1.96 -11.61 8.04
N GLN A 316 2.59 -12.01 9.14
CA GLN A 316 1.90 -12.63 10.24
C GLN A 316 0.93 -11.63 10.87
N GLU A 317 -0.33 -12.00 10.98
CA GLU A 317 -1.34 -11.20 11.66
C GLU A 317 -1.25 -11.48 13.16
N PRO A 318 -1.55 -10.50 14.04
CA PRO A 318 -1.72 -10.78 15.44
C PRO A 318 -2.79 -11.88 15.62
N GLU A 319 -2.50 -12.86 16.44
CA GLU A 319 -3.49 -13.89 16.75
C GLU A 319 -4.66 -13.24 17.49
N ASP A 320 -5.88 -13.49 17.02
CA ASP A 320 -7.09 -13.08 17.72
C ASP A 320 -7.45 -14.16 18.72
N GLY A 321 -7.61 -13.77 19.99
CA GLY A 321 -7.98 -14.71 21.03
C GLY A 321 -9.41 -15.24 20.86
N GLU A 322 -9.74 -16.31 21.55
CA GLU A 322 -11.07 -16.91 21.49
C GLU A 322 -12.00 -16.46 22.62
N LYS A 323 -11.43 -15.94 23.73
CA LYS A 323 -12.21 -15.55 24.90
C LYS A 323 -12.98 -14.26 24.66
N THR A 324 -14.25 -14.30 25.01
CA THR A 324 -15.16 -13.16 25.08
C THR A 324 -15.22 -12.66 26.51
N ALA A 325 -15.19 -11.34 26.71
CA ALA A 325 -15.20 -10.75 28.03
C ALA A 325 -16.59 -10.71 28.66
N ASP A 326 -16.65 -11.12 29.92
CA ASP A 326 -17.54 -10.49 30.87
C ASP A 326 -16.69 -9.56 31.76
N PRO A 327 -16.92 -8.24 31.81
CA PRO A 327 -16.08 -7.30 32.54
C PRO A 327 -16.27 -7.33 34.06
N ALA A 328 -16.59 -8.48 34.64
CA ALA A 328 -16.80 -8.61 36.09
C ALA A 328 -15.55 -8.22 36.89
N ASP A 329 -14.36 -8.42 36.35
CA ASP A 329 -13.10 -7.90 36.89
C ASP A 329 -12.26 -7.31 35.75
N SER A 330 -11.97 -6.00 35.80
CA SER A 330 -11.14 -5.28 34.86
C SER A 330 -9.75 -4.92 35.42
N THR A 331 -9.26 -5.70 36.38
CA THR A 331 -7.89 -5.57 36.90
C THR A 331 -6.89 -5.89 35.81
N LEU A 332 -5.95 -4.97 35.58
CA LEU A 332 -4.82 -5.14 34.65
C LEU A 332 -3.56 -5.49 35.44
N ALA A 333 -2.79 -6.47 34.97
CA ALA A 333 -1.49 -6.77 35.54
C ALA A 333 -0.43 -7.02 34.44
N LEU A 334 0.77 -6.57 34.72
CA LEU A 334 1.99 -6.94 33.99
C LEU A 334 2.83 -7.79 34.94
N GLU A 335 3.28 -8.96 34.47
CA GLU A 335 4.10 -9.89 35.25
C GLU A 335 5.39 -10.17 34.50
N HIS A 336 6.52 -9.70 35.03
CA HIS A 336 7.86 -9.90 34.52
C HIS A 336 8.01 -9.50 33.04
N VAL A 337 7.37 -8.39 32.61
CA VAL A 337 7.33 -7.96 31.22
C VAL A 337 8.65 -7.36 30.78
N THR A 338 9.22 -7.95 29.72
CA THR A 338 10.38 -7.45 28.98
C THR A 338 9.96 -7.13 27.55
N PHE A 339 10.40 -5.98 27.03
CA PHE A 339 10.06 -5.56 25.67
C PHE A 339 11.15 -4.69 25.01
N GLY A 340 11.37 -4.91 23.71
CA GLY A 340 12.20 -4.06 22.85
C GLY A 340 11.61 -3.93 21.43
N TYR A 341 11.69 -2.76 20.83
CA TYR A 341 11.26 -2.54 19.43
C TYR A 341 12.19 -3.23 18.42
N GLU A 342 13.46 -3.34 18.76
CA GLU A 342 14.49 -4.03 17.99
C GLU A 342 15.09 -5.14 18.84
N LYS A 343 15.56 -6.22 18.19
CA LYS A 343 16.15 -7.37 18.91
C LYS A 343 17.34 -7.03 19.81
N GLU A 344 18.04 -5.94 19.49
CA GLU A 344 19.26 -5.52 20.21
C GLU A 344 19.02 -4.41 21.23
N ARG A 345 17.82 -3.82 21.28
CA ARG A 345 17.50 -2.69 22.17
C ARG A 345 16.27 -2.98 23.02
N THR A 346 16.47 -3.49 24.19
CA THR A 346 15.43 -3.66 25.21
C THR A 346 15.08 -2.32 25.85
N ILE A 347 13.78 -2.03 26.01
CA ILE A 347 13.26 -0.78 26.58
C ILE A 347 12.63 -1.04 27.96
N LEU A 348 11.92 -2.15 28.11
CA LEU A 348 11.36 -2.56 29.40
C LEU A 348 12.10 -3.81 29.88
N HIS A 349 12.49 -3.80 31.15
CA HIS A 349 13.29 -4.82 31.77
C HIS A 349 12.57 -5.34 33.02
N ASP A 350 11.91 -6.50 32.93
CA ASP A 350 11.32 -7.19 34.08
C ASP A 350 10.31 -6.30 34.85
N VAL A 351 9.37 -5.70 34.11
CA VAL A 351 8.37 -4.79 34.65
C VAL A 351 7.18 -5.59 35.20
N SER A 352 6.87 -5.38 36.50
CA SER A 352 5.70 -5.93 37.12
C SER A 352 4.90 -4.82 37.79
N LEU A 353 3.60 -4.73 37.49
CA LEU A 353 2.67 -3.77 38.10
C LEU A 353 1.24 -4.30 38.08
N THR A 354 0.41 -3.85 39.01
CA THR A 354 -1.00 -4.21 39.08
C THR A 354 -1.86 -2.95 39.16
N ILE A 355 -2.92 -2.90 38.39
CA ILE A 355 -3.88 -1.80 38.31
C ILE A 355 -5.25 -2.35 38.65
N PRO A 356 -5.70 -2.18 39.91
CA PRO A 356 -7.00 -2.70 40.36
C PRO A 356 -8.16 -2.04 39.63
N GLN A 357 -9.25 -2.76 39.48
CA GLN A 357 -10.49 -2.20 38.90
C GLN A 357 -10.94 -0.95 39.69
N GLY A 358 -11.31 0.10 38.94
CA GLY A 358 -11.82 1.36 39.52
C GLY A 358 -10.74 2.27 40.12
N SER A 359 -9.47 1.86 40.11
CA SER A 359 -8.37 2.68 40.62
C SER A 359 -7.91 3.75 39.65
N PHE A 360 -7.38 4.82 40.19
CA PHE A 360 -6.67 5.87 39.45
C PHE A 360 -5.16 5.70 39.67
N VAL A 361 -4.48 5.14 38.67
CA VAL A 361 -3.06 4.83 38.74
C VAL A 361 -2.27 5.73 37.78
N SER A 362 -1.11 6.20 38.22
CA SER A 362 -0.23 7.02 37.35
C SER A 362 1.11 6.34 37.09
N LEU A 363 1.65 6.56 35.90
CA LEU A 363 3.00 6.19 35.51
C LEU A 363 3.85 7.45 35.41
N ALA A 364 4.86 7.58 36.28
CA ALA A 364 5.78 8.71 36.36
C ALA A 364 7.22 8.29 35.97
N GLY A 365 8.07 9.24 35.63
CA GLY A 365 9.48 8.99 35.28
C GLY A 365 9.97 9.91 34.16
N GLU A 366 11.27 9.88 33.91
CA GLU A 366 11.92 10.69 32.86
C GLU A 366 11.38 10.37 31.45
N SER A 367 11.61 11.30 30.50
CA SER A 367 11.25 11.06 29.11
C SER A 367 12.08 9.90 28.54
N GLY A 368 11.41 8.99 27.78
CA GLY A 368 12.07 7.83 27.17
C GLY A 368 12.29 6.63 28.11
N CYS A 369 11.86 6.65 29.37
CA CYS A 369 12.02 5.52 30.31
C CYS A 369 11.07 4.33 30.06
N GLY A 370 10.13 4.41 29.07
CA GLY A 370 9.27 3.31 28.68
C GLY A 370 7.78 3.43 29.03
N LYS A 371 7.28 4.56 29.54
CA LYS A 371 5.88 4.78 29.95
C LYS A 371 4.87 4.52 28.80
N SER A 372 5.08 5.17 27.66
CA SER A 372 4.21 4.98 26.47
C SER A 372 4.33 3.57 25.90
N THR A 373 5.45 2.88 26.12
CA THR A 373 5.62 1.48 25.75
C THR A 373 4.73 0.59 26.63
N ILE A 374 4.62 0.87 27.95
CA ILE A 374 3.69 0.19 28.84
C ILE A 374 2.25 0.43 28.36
N ALA A 375 1.87 1.66 28.03
CA ALA A 375 0.53 1.96 27.48
C ALA A 375 0.23 1.16 26.20
N ALA A 376 1.20 1.07 25.30
CA ALA A 376 1.07 0.29 24.07
C ALA A 376 0.91 -1.22 24.32
N ILE A 377 1.58 -1.75 25.35
CA ILE A 377 1.47 -3.15 25.74
C ILE A 377 0.14 -3.41 26.44
N LEU A 378 -0.28 -2.56 27.40
CA LEU A 378 -1.57 -2.66 28.09
C LEU A 378 -2.75 -2.62 27.10
N SER A 379 -2.68 -1.73 26.10
CA SER A 379 -3.71 -1.64 25.05
C SER A 379 -3.67 -2.81 24.05
N GLY A 380 -2.64 -3.68 24.13
CA GLY A 380 -2.39 -4.76 23.16
C GLY A 380 -2.01 -4.27 21.78
N ALA A 381 -1.60 -3.00 21.63
CA ALA A 381 -0.99 -2.49 20.41
C ALA A 381 0.40 -3.11 20.20
N ARG A 382 1.02 -3.61 21.27
CA ARG A 382 2.29 -4.33 21.27
C ARG A 382 2.18 -5.59 22.12
N THR A 383 2.94 -6.62 21.74
CA THR A 383 3.05 -7.87 22.50
C THR A 383 4.37 -7.89 23.25
N ALA A 384 4.36 -8.24 24.53
CA ALA A 384 5.58 -8.40 25.34
C ALA A 384 6.50 -9.44 24.69
N THR A 385 7.82 -9.22 24.79
CA THR A 385 8.83 -10.18 24.32
C THR A 385 8.95 -11.35 25.30
N GLU A 386 8.89 -11.03 26.60
CA GLU A 386 8.88 -11.99 27.72
C GLU A 386 7.92 -11.50 28.79
N GLY A 387 7.44 -12.40 29.63
CA GLY A 387 6.45 -12.11 30.67
C GLY A 387 5.02 -12.12 30.13
N GLU A 388 4.06 -11.76 30.96
CA GLU A 388 2.65 -11.84 30.65
C GLU A 388 1.90 -10.55 31.01
N VAL A 389 0.88 -10.25 30.22
CA VAL A 389 -0.08 -9.15 30.48
C VAL A 389 -1.45 -9.76 30.63
N THR A 390 -2.09 -9.53 31.77
CA THR A 390 -3.42 -10.08 32.06
C THR A 390 -4.46 -8.97 32.22
N LEU A 391 -5.69 -9.26 31.82
CA LEU A 391 -6.88 -8.47 32.05
C LEU A 391 -7.92 -9.38 32.73
N GLY A 392 -8.30 -9.06 33.98
CA GLY A 392 -9.16 -9.93 34.78
C GLY A 392 -8.57 -11.33 35.03
N GLY A 393 -7.23 -11.41 35.18
CA GLY A 393 -6.51 -12.67 35.37
C GLY A 393 -6.38 -13.54 34.10
N ILE A 394 -6.81 -13.04 32.93
CA ILE A 394 -6.72 -13.76 31.66
C ILE A 394 -5.68 -13.07 30.80
N PRO A 395 -4.75 -13.80 30.15
CA PRO A 395 -3.78 -13.24 29.22
C PRO A 395 -4.45 -12.39 28.13
N VAL A 396 -3.93 -11.19 27.89
CA VAL A 396 -4.47 -10.26 26.88
C VAL A 396 -4.46 -10.87 25.48
N SER A 397 -3.54 -11.78 25.20
CA SER A 397 -3.45 -12.53 23.93
C SER A 397 -4.61 -13.50 23.70
N GLU A 398 -5.28 -13.97 24.77
CA GLU A 398 -6.41 -14.90 24.67
C GLU A 398 -7.76 -14.20 24.44
N TRP A 399 -7.81 -12.87 24.59
CA TRP A 399 -9.01 -12.07 24.37
C TRP A 399 -9.26 -11.80 22.89
N LYS A 400 -10.52 -11.84 22.46
CA LYS A 400 -10.90 -11.29 21.15
C LYS A 400 -10.55 -9.81 21.08
N GLN A 401 -9.89 -9.41 20.00
CA GLN A 401 -9.47 -8.02 19.80
C GLN A 401 -10.65 -7.03 19.91
N ALA A 402 -11.82 -7.38 19.38
CA ALA A 402 -13.01 -6.54 19.47
C ALA A 402 -13.45 -6.28 20.91
N ASP A 403 -13.43 -7.29 21.78
CA ASP A 403 -13.80 -7.16 23.19
C ASP A 403 -12.75 -6.36 23.96
N ARG A 404 -11.47 -6.62 23.72
CA ARG A 404 -10.37 -5.85 24.33
C ARG A 404 -10.46 -4.36 23.98
N LEU A 405 -10.70 -4.01 22.72
CA LEU A 405 -10.86 -2.61 22.29
C LEU A 405 -12.11 -1.95 22.89
N ARG A 406 -13.14 -2.72 23.19
CA ARG A 406 -14.33 -2.22 23.91
C ARG A 406 -14.04 -1.96 25.38
N LEU A 407 -13.19 -2.78 26.01
CA LEU A 407 -12.87 -2.67 27.44
C LEU A 407 -11.84 -1.58 27.74
N LEU A 408 -10.91 -1.31 26.83
CA LEU A 408 -9.82 -0.38 27.06
C LEU A 408 -9.72 0.67 25.95
N THR A 409 -9.80 1.94 26.34
CA THR A 409 -9.58 3.08 25.46
C THR A 409 -8.23 3.74 25.76
N LEU A 410 -7.38 3.81 24.73
CA LEU A 410 -6.12 4.56 24.77
C LEU A 410 -6.31 5.94 24.13
N VAL A 411 -5.98 7.00 24.85
CA VAL A 411 -5.92 8.39 24.36
C VAL A 411 -4.45 8.78 24.27
N PRO A 412 -3.85 8.76 23.06
CA PRO A 412 -2.45 9.12 22.87
C PRO A 412 -2.27 10.64 22.86
N HIS A 413 -1.04 11.10 23.09
CA HIS A 413 -0.68 12.53 23.03
C HIS A 413 -0.97 13.17 21.68
N ASN A 414 -0.83 12.44 20.57
CA ASN A 414 -1.14 12.86 19.20
C ASN A 414 -2.34 12.09 18.66
N ALA A 415 -3.53 12.36 19.19
CA ALA A 415 -4.74 11.72 18.72
C ALA A 415 -5.08 12.15 17.29
N ALA A 416 -5.35 11.20 16.40
CA ALA A 416 -5.73 11.47 15.03
C ALA A 416 -7.14 12.10 14.96
N ILE A 417 -7.22 13.26 14.32
CA ILE A 417 -8.48 13.92 13.96
C ILE A 417 -8.69 13.75 12.44
N PHE A 418 -9.82 13.20 12.08
CA PHE A 418 -10.14 12.92 10.68
C PHE A 418 -10.82 14.12 10.03
N LYS A 419 -10.50 14.35 8.75
CA LYS A 419 -11.19 15.35 7.93
C LYS A 419 -12.68 15.01 7.84
N GLY A 420 -13.53 16.01 8.05
CA GLY A 420 -15.00 15.86 8.05
C GLY A 420 -15.66 16.86 8.97
N THR A 421 -16.54 16.40 9.86
CA THR A 421 -17.21 17.24 10.86
C THR A 421 -16.87 16.79 12.28
N VAL A 422 -17.16 17.62 13.27
CA VAL A 422 -17.08 17.24 14.70
C VAL A 422 -17.97 16.03 14.95
N GLU A 423 -19.21 16.03 14.46
CA GLU A 423 -20.13 14.91 14.56
C GLU A 423 -19.54 13.61 14.00
N ALA A 424 -18.99 13.65 12.78
CA ALA A 424 -18.39 12.48 12.15
C ALA A 424 -17.23 11.90 12.97
N ASN A 425 -16.40 12.76 13.59
CA ASN A 425 -15.32 12.33 14.46
C ASN A 425 -15.81 11.70 15.77
N LEU A 426 -16.85 12.25 16.39
CA LEU A 426 -17.45 11.68 17.61
C LEU A 426 -18.15 10.35 17.33
N ARG A 427 -18.94 10.25 16.26
CA ARG A 427 -19.63 9.03 15.87
C ARG A 427 -18.71 7.85 15.52
N MET A 428 -17.42 8.07 15.32
CA MET A 428 -16.45 6.96 15.20
C MET A 428 -16.38 6.12 16.48
N ALA A 429 -16.57 6.73 17.66
CA ALA A 429 -16.59 6.01 18.92
C ALA A 429 -17.94 5.30 19.16
N ARG A 430 -19.04 5.92 18.81
CA ARG A 430 -20.38 5.35 18.95
C ARG A 430 -21.29 5.84 17.82
N PRO A 431 -21.43 5.05 16.72
CA PRO A 431 -22.19 5.44 15.53
C PRO A 431 -23.65 5.83 15.80
N ASP A 432 -24.30 5.14 16.75
CA ASP A 432 -25.71 5.29 17.08
C ASP A 432 -25.96 6.29 18.23
N ALA A 433 -24.95 7.05 18.66
CA ALA A 433 -25.09 8.02 19.73
C ALA A 433 -26.17 9.08 19.41
N ALA A 434 -27.04 9.37 20.37
CA ALA A 434 -27.99 10.46 20.22
C ALA A 434 -27.27 11.82 20.21
N GLU A 435 -27.85 12.82 19.57
CA GLU A 435 -27.26 14.17 19.48
C GLU A 435 -26.97 14.77 20.86
N ALA A 436 -27.84 14.52 21.82
CA ALA A 436 -27.66 14.96 23.20
C ALA A 436 -26.40 14.35 23.86
N GLU A 437 -26.06 13.09 23.54
CA GLU A 437 -24.87 12.42 24.06
C GLU A 437 -23.60 13.02 23.43
N LEU A 438 -23.63 13.39 22.15
CA LEU A 438 -22.52 14.07 21.48
C LEU A 438 -22.25 15.43 22.15
N TRP A 439 -23.30 16.20 22.44
CA TRP A 439 -23.17 17.47 23.14
C TRP A 439 -22.68 17.29 24.58
N ALA A 440 -23.20 16.29 25.31
CA ALA A 440 -22.75 16.00 26.67
C ALA A 440 -21.26 15.65 26.72
N ALA A 441 -20.75 14.86 25.75
CA ALA A 441 -19.33 14.56 25.64
C ALA A 441 -18.47 15.81 25.36
N LEU A 442 -18.96 16.75 24.52
CA LEU A 442 -18.27 18.02 24.27
C LEU A 442 -18.31 18.96 25.50
N GLU A 443 -19.40 18.95 26.27
CA GLU A 443 -19.51 19.71 27.52
C GLU A 443 -18.55 19.23 28.60
N GLN A 444 -18.40 17.90 28.75
CA GLN A 444 -17.47 17.32 29.72
C GLN A 444 -16.01 17.74 29.52
N VAL A 445 -15.63 18.09 28.29
CA VAL A 445 -14.26 18.52 27.95
C VAL A 445 -14.18 20.02 27.64
N ASN A 446 -15.22 20.79 27.99
CA ASN A 446 -15.31 22.25 27.77
C ASN A 446 -15.03 22.66 26.30
N LEU A 447 -15.55 21.89 25.32
CA LEU A 447 -15.43 22.18 23.87
C LEU A 447 -16.75 22.56 23.22
N ALA A 448 -17.88 22.44 23.96
CA ALA A 448 -19.22 22.68 23.42
C ALA A 448 -19.42 24.13 22.96
N ASP A 449 -18.97 25.12 23.72
CA ASP A 449 -19.14 26.53 23.38
C ASP A 449 -18.34 26.92 22.16
N PHE A 450 -17.13 26.38 21.99
CA PHE A 450 -16.38 26.54 20.74
C PHE A 450 -17.18 25.98 19.56
N CYS A 451 -17.70 24.76 19.65
CA CYS A 451 -18.50 24.19 18.57
C CYS A 451 -19.77 25.01 18.28
N ARG A 452 -20.49 25.48 19.32
CA ARG A 452 -21.66 26.34 19.18
C ARG A 452 -21.35 27.69 18.51
N SER A 453 -20.17 28.26 18.79
CA SER A 453 -19.70 29.50 18.15
C SER A 453 -19.39 29.39 16.66
N GLN A 454 -19.20 28.16 16.18
CA GLN A 454 -18.97 27.84 14.78
C GLN A 454 -20.27 27.32 14.13
N SER A 455 -20.26 26.10 13.61
CA SER A 455 -21.42 25.47 12.96
C SER A 455 -21.99 24.31 13.77
N GLY A 456 -21.85 24.32 15.10
CA GLY A 456 -22.28 23.24 15.98
C GLY A 456 -21.56 21.92 15.68
N LEU A 457 -22.28 20.82 15.69
CA LEU A 457 -21.77 19.49 15.34
C LEU A 457 -21.33 19.39 13.86
N ALA A 458 -21.85 20.23 12.98
CA ALA A 458 -21.46 20.31 11.57
C ALA A 458 -20.18 21.12 11.34
N THR A 459 -19.51 21.61 12.40
CA THR A 459 -18.24 22.32 12.30
C THR A 459 -17.22 21.49 11.49
N ALA A 460 -16.73 22.06 10.38
CA ALA A 460 -15.82 21.40 9.47
C ALA A 460 -14.42 21.27 10.09
N LEU A 461 -13.84 20.08 9.96
CA LEU A 461 -12.48 19.76 10.38
C LEU A 461 -11.61 19.48 9.16
N HIS A 462 -10.44 20.10 9.12
CA HIS A 462 -9.45 19.85 8.10
C HIS A 462 -8.64 18.59 8.42
N GLU A 463 -7.80 18.18 7.48
CA GLU A 463 -6.90 17.03 7.66
C GLU A 463 -6.01 17.23 8.90
N GLY A 464 -5.96 16.20 9.77
CA GLY A 464 -5.23 16.26 11.03
C GLY A 464 -5.76 17.28 12.03
N GLY A 465 -6.97 17.87 11.82
CA GLY A 465 -7.50 18.92 12.67
C GLY A 465 -6.66 20.21 12.62
N SER A 466 -6.05 20.53 11.46
CA SER A 466 -5.12 21.65 11.32
C SER A 466 -5.76 23.02 11.55
N ASN A 467 -7.09 23.11 11.51
CA ASN A 467 -7.87 24.30 11.85
C ASN A 467 -8.27 24.39 13.34
N LEU A 468 -7.84 23.45 14.17
CA LEU A 468 -8.03 23.47 15.62
C LEU A 468 -6.71 23.83 16.35
N SER A 469 -6.80 24.46 17.51
CA SER A 469 -5.65 24.58 18.40
C SER A 469 -5.22 23.22 18.95
N GLY A 470 -4.01 23.12 19.54
CA GLY A 470 -3.53 21.90 20.18
C GLY A 470 -4.50 21.40 21.25
N GLY A 471 -4.95 22.29 22.14
CA GLY A 471 -5.89 21.98 23.20
C GLY A 471 -7.27 21.56 22.66
N GLN A 472 -7.78 22.22 21.62
CA GLN A 472 -9.05 21.84 21.00
C GLN A 472 -8.99 20.45 20.36
N ARG A 473 -7.88 20.11 19.69
CA ARG A 473 -7.68 18.75 19.14
C ARG A 473 -7.70 17.70 20.22
N GLN A 474 -6.97 17.95 21.31
CA GLN A 474 -6.87 17.00 22.43
C GLN A 474 -8.22 16.86 23.15
N ARG A 475 -8.94 17.96 23.40
CA ARG A 475 -10.28 17.93 23.98
C ARG A 475 -11.28 17.18 23.09
N LEU A 476 -11.22 17.33 21.76
CA LEU A 476 -12.06 16.56 20.84
C LEU A 476 -11.73 15.05 20.88
N ALA A 477 -10.46 14.69 20.96
CA ALA A 477 -10.04 13.31 21.12
C ALA A 477 -10.53 12.72 22.45
N MET A 478 -10.47 13.52 23.53
CA MET A 478 -11.00 13.17 24.83
C MET A 478 -12.53 12.99 24.81
N ALA A 479 -13.28 13.91 24.19
CA ALA A 479 -14.73 13.77 24.02
C ALA A 479 -15.09 12.46 23.30
N ARG A 480 -14.34 12.11 22.26
CA ARG A 480 -14.48 10.84 21.54
C ARG A 480 -14.22 9.63 22.44
N ALA A 481 -13.19 9.69 23.26
CA ALA A 481 -12.88 8.63 24.22
C ALA A 481 -13.97 8.47 25.28
N LEU A 482 -14.47 9.57 25.85
CA LEU A 482 -15.57 9.55 26.84
C LEU A 482 -16.86 8.99 26.25
N LEU A 483 -17.17 9.32 25.00
CA LEU A 483 -18.36 8.81 24.30
C LEU A 483 -18.27 7.29 24.04
N HIS A 484 -17.06 6.74 23.90
CA HIS A 484 -16.84 5.29 23.77
C HIS A 484 -17.21 4.52 25.05
N ASP A 485 -17.10 5.15 26.21
CA ASP A 485 -17.54 4.66 27.54
C ASP A 485 -16.94 3.32 27.96
N SER A 486 -15.62 3.17 27.78
CA SER A 486 -14.88 1.97 28.21
C SER A 486 -14.77 1.86 29.76
N PRO A 487 -14.65 0.64 30.31
CA PRO A 487 -14.32 0.43 31.74
C PRO A 487 -12.92 0.93 32.11
N ILE A 488 -11.95 0.90 31.18
CA ILE A 488 -10.55 1.23 31.40
C ILE A 488 -10.13 2.33 30.42
N TYR A 489 -9.48 3.36 30.95
CA TYR A 489 -8.89 4.44 30.18
C TYR A 489 -7.40 4.54 30.41
N VAL A 490 -6.63 4.66 29.32
CA VAL A 490 -5.20 4.95 29.35
C VAL A 490 -4.97 6.31 28.68
N PHE A 491 -4.51 7.28 29.43
CA PHE A 491 -4.17 8.62 28.96
C PHE A 491 -2.65 8.73 28.84
N ASP A 492 -2.14 8.72 27.61
CA ASP A 492 -0.71 8.82 27.33
C ASP A 492 -0.37 10.26 26.96
N GLU A 493 0.10 11.03 27.97
CA GLU A 493 0.48 12.44 27.83
C GLU A 493 -0.64 13.30 27.24
N ALA A 494 -1.88 13.06 27.65
CA ALA A 494 -3.06 13.72 27.09
C ALA A 494 -3.09 15.25 27.29
N THR A 495 -2.22 15.80 28.13
CA THR A 495 -2.08 17.24 28.41
C THR A 495 -0.80 17.86 27.80
N SER A 496 -0.03 17.10 27.01
CA SER A 496 1.20 17.62 26.39
C SER A 496 0.89 18.64 25.29
N ASN A 497 1.69 19.69 25.23
CA ASN A 497 1.60 20.74 24.20
C ASN A 497 0.25 21.48 24.13
N VAL A 498 -0.45 21.60 25.24
CA VAL A 498 -1.66 22.39 25.39
C VAL A 498 -1.43 23.55 26.37
N ASP A 499 -2.23 24.61 26.23
CA ASP A 499 -2.24 25.73 27.16
C ASP A 499 -2.77 25.30 28.55
N ALA A 500 -2.44 26.06 29.59
CA ALA A 500 -2.78 25.74 30.99
C ALA A 500 -4.30 25.63 31.22
N GLU A 501 -5.12 26.42 30.52
CA GLU A 501 -6.57 26.36 30.62
C GLU A 501 -7.10 25.03 30.05
N SER A 502 -6.66 24.66 28.85
CA SER A 502 -7.02 23.38 28.22
C SER A 502 -6.52 22.18 29.03
N GLU A 503 -5.35 22.28 29.66
CA GLU A 503 -4.83 21.23 30.55
C GLU A 503 -5.74 21.03 31.76
N ASN A 504 -6.14 22.11 32.43
CA ASN A 504 -7.06 22.04 33.57
C ASN A 504 -8.40 21.40 33.19
N ASP A 505 -8.94 21.72 32.03
CA ASP A 505 -10.20 21.13 31.54
C ASP A 505 -10.07 19.64 31.26
N ILE A 506 -8.97 19.23 30.62
CA ILE A 506 -8.67 17.81 30.38
C ILE A 506 -8.50 17.06 31.70
N MET A 507 -7.75 17.61 32.66
CA MET A 507 -7.52 16.99 33.96
C MET A 507 -8.81 16.87 34.78
N LYS A 508 -9.69 17.89 34.76
CA LYS A 508 -11.03 17.79 35.38
C LYS A 508 -11.85 16.63 34.79
N ALA A 509 -11.82 16.50 33.46
CA ALA A 509 -12.51 15.39 32.79
C ALA A 509 -11.93 14.02 33.21
N ILE A 510 -10.60 13.89 33.29
CA ILE A 510 -9.93 12.67 33.74
C ILE A 510 -10.30 12.36 35.19
N HIS A 511 -10.20 13.33 36.11
CA HIS A 511 -10.57 13.14 37.52
C HIS A 511 -12.06 12.79 37.72
N SER A 512 -12.96 13.23 36.84
CA SER A 512 -14.37 12.85 36.89
C SER A 512 -14.65 11.36 36.64
N LEU A 513 -13.67 10.64 36.06
CA LEU A 513 -13.70 9.19 35.84
C LEU A 513 -13.19 8.41 37.07
N ALA A 514 -12.35 9.03 37.93
CA ALA A 514 -11.77 8.38 39.09
C ALA A 514 -12.87 7.80 40.02
N GLY A 515 -12.66 6.59 40.52
CA GLY A 515 -13.62 5.86 41.34
C GLY A 515 -14.83 5.27 40.60
N LYS A 516 -15.04 5.63 39.31
CA LYS A 516 -16.11 5.08 38.46
C LYS A 516 -15.54 4.13 37.41
N LYS A 517 -14.36 4.43 36.91
CA LYS A 517 -13.63 3.72 35.84
C LYS A 517 -12.20 3.46 36.32
N THR A 518 -11.55 2.49 35.73
CA THR A 518 -10.09 2.31 35.90
C THR A 518 -9.37 3.34 35.04
N VAL A 519 -8.52 4.14 35.65
CA VAL A 519 -7.80 5.22 34.93
C VAL A 519 -6.30 5.02 35.07
N ILE A 520 -5.60 5.04 33.97
CA ILE A 520 -4.15 5.00 33.89
C ILE A 520 -3.68 6.32 33.27
N LEU A 521 -2.98 7.12 34.05
CA LEU A 521 -2.47 8.41 33.62
C LEU A 521 -0.95 8.37 33.44
N ILE A 522 -0.49 8.65 32.24
CA ILE A 522 0.92 8.92 31.96
C ILE A 522 1.08 10.41 31.82
N SER A 523 1.85 11.04 32.70
CA SER A 523 2.09 12.47 32.65
C SER A 523 3.55 12.80 32.90
N HIS A 524 4.06 13.81 32.18
CA HIS A 524 5.33 14.45 32.45
C HIS A 524 5.23 15.48 33.56
N ARG A 525 4.04 16.01 33.84
CA ARG A 525 3.79 16.96 34.92
C ARG A 525 3.38 16.20 36.17
N LEU A 526 4.26 16.17 37.16
CA LEU A 526 4.01 15.42 38.39
C LEU A 526 2.93 16.05 39.26
N ALA A 527 2.59 17.34 39.05
CA ALA A 527 1.41 17.96 39.67
C ALA A 527 0.10 17.23 39.31
N ASN A 528 0.01 16.61 38.12
CA ASN A 528 -1.19 15.92 37.66
C ASN A 528 -1.36 14.51 38.24
N VAL A 529 -0.33 13.94 38.89
CA VAL A 529 -0.36 12.57 39.42
C VAL A 529 -0.52 12.51 40.94
N VAL A 530 -0.62 13.65 41.61
CA VAL A 530 -0.65 13.77 43.07
C VAL A 530 -1.85 13.05 43.66
N ASP A 531 -3.01 13.11 43.01
CA ASP A 531 -4.27 12.53 43.48
C ASP A 531 -4.46 11.05 43.09
N SER A 532 -3.42 10.39 42.60
CA SER A 532 -3.49 8.98 42.18
C SER A 532 -3.47 8.05 43.40
N ASP A 533 -4.27 6.98 43.35
CA ASP A 533 -4.28 5.93 44.36
C ASP A 533 -2.92 5.22 44.45
N CYS A 534 -2.24 5.08 43.31
CA CYS A 534 -0.89 4.53 43.24
C CYS A 534 -0.11 5.17 42.08
N ILE A 535 1.15 5.50 42.32
CA ILE A 535 2.09 6.01 41.34
C ILE A 535 3.19 4.96 41.18
N TYR A 536 3.39 4.47 39.94
CA TYR A 536 4.55 3.68 39.57
C TYR A 536 5.60 4.58 38.92
N VAL A 537 6.80 4.58 39.46
CA VAL A 537 7.91 5.40 39.01
C VAL A 537 8.86 4.54 38.17
N LEU A 538 9.01 4.89 36.91
CA LEU A 538 9.90 4.20 35.98
C LEU A 538 11.25 4.92 35.91
N GLU A 539 12.33 4.16 36.03
CA GLU A 539 13.70 4.58 35.76
C GLU A 539 14.40 3.52 34.91
N ALA A 540 14.99 3.93 33.79
CA ALA A 540 15.72 3.05 32.87
C ALA A 540 14.98 1.74 32.50
N GLY A 541 13.67 1.82 32.26
CA GLY A 541 12.85 0.67 31.84
C GLY A 541 12.46 -0.30 32.96
N ARG A 542 12.63 0.07 34.23
CA ARG A 542 12.25 -0.72 35.42
C ARG A 542 11.34 0.08 36.33
N ILE A 543 10.52 -0.59 37.14
CA ILE A 543 9.81 0.05 38.23
C ILE A 543 10.83 0.28 39.37
N ALA A 544 11.16 1.52 39.61
CA ALA A 544 12.08 1.91 40.69
C ALA A 544 11.36 2.09 42.02
N GLU A 545 10.15 2.67 42.00
CA GLU A 545 9.37 2.99 43.19
C GLU A 545 7.88 2.83 42.87
N GLN A 546 7.08 2.54 43.92
CA GLN A 546 5.64 2.54 43.86
C GLN A 546 5.03 2.98 45.17
N GLY A 547 3.91 3.69 45.16
CA GLY A 547 3.21 4.14 46.36
C GLY A 547 2.32 5.35 46.09
N THR A 548 1.79 5.95 47.16
CA THR A 548 1.07 7.22 47.06
C THR A 548 2.04 8.39 46.93
N HIS A 549 1.56 9.54 46.48
CA HIS A 549 2.36 10.77 46.42
C HIS A 549 3.08 11.07 47.76
N HIS A 550 2.38 10.88 48.89
CA HIS A 550 2.91 11.15 50.21
C HIS A 550 4.05 10.18 50.58
N ASP A 551 3.86 8.88 50.30
CA ASP A 551 4.85 7.85 50.63
C ASP A 551 6.13 8.06 49.79
N LEU A 552 5.96 8.34 48.51
CA LEU A 552 7.08 8.56 47.57
C LEU A 552 7.87 9.83 47.88
N LEU A 553 7.21 10.91 48.35
CA LEU A 553 7.91 12.11 48.82
C LEU A 553 8.71 11.83 50.09
N ALA A 554 8.11 11.07 51.04
CA ALA A 554 8.77 10.71 52.30
C ALA A 554 9.98 9.80 52.10
N ALA A 555 9.94 8.93 51.05
CA ALA A 555 11.03 8.03 50.70
C ALA A 555 12.29 8.75 50.15
N GLN A 556 12.17 10.03 49.71
CA GLN A 556 13.24 10.85 49.16
C GLN A 556 14.01 10.20 47.98
N GLY A 557 13.32 9.35 47.21
CA GLY A 557 13.87 8.61 46.10
C GLY A 557 13.82 9.35 44.75
N VAL A 558 13.60 8.59 43.67
CA VAL A 558 13.53 9.09 42.28
C VAL A 558 12.35 10.05 42.14
N TYR A 559 11.18 9.68 42.65
CA TYR A 559 9.98 10.52 42.57
C TYR A 559 10.17 11.87 43.25
N SER A 560 10.69 11.86 44.45
CA SER A 560 10.92 13.10 45.21
C SER A 560 11.90 14.04 44.49
N ARG A 561 12.96 13.48 43.91
CA ARG A 561 13.94 14.31 43.09
C ARG A 561 13.25 14.94 41.89
N LEU A 562 12.46 14.16 41.14
CA LEU A 562 11.77 14.65 39.94
C LEU A 562 10.71 15.70 40.31
N TYR A 563 9.90 15.44 41.36
CA TYR A 563 8.87 16.36 41.80
C TYR A 563 9.45 17.71 42.26
N ASN A 564 10.49 17.67 43.12
CA ASN A 564 11.11 18.89 43.62
C ASN A 564 11.79 19.68 42.49
N ALA A 565 12.40 19.02 41.53
CA ALA A 565 13.00 19.69 40.37
C ALA A 565 11.95 20.40 39.51
N GLN A 566 10.78 19.75 39.26
CA GLN A 566 9.69 20.39 38.52
C GLN A 566 9.09 21.56 39.29
N LYS A 567 8.82 21.37 40.57
CA LYS A 567 8.28 22.45 41.43
C LYS A 567 9.18 23.67 41.47
N GLN A 568 10.50 23.48 41.58
CA GLN A 568 11.44 24.60 41.52
C GLN A 568 11.40 25.36 40.19
N LEU A 569 11.18 24.66 39.07
CA LEU A 569 11.04 25.28 37.75
C LEU A 569 9.72 26.06 37.60
N GLU A 570 8.63 25.54 38.16
CA GLU A 570 7.34 26.21 38.20
C GLU A 570 7.39 27.49 39.04
N ASP A 571 7.93 27.40 40.26
CA ASP A 571 8.12 28.54 41.17
C ASP A 571 9.01 29.67 40.52
N LEU A 572 10.05 29.29 39.78
CA LEU A 572 10.89 30.26 39.03
C LEU A 572 10.13 30.89 37.85
N GLY A 573 9.24 30.15 37.19
CA GLY A 573 8.38 30.65 36.10
C GLY A 573 7.36 31.68 36.59
N GLU A 574 6.76 31.49 37.77
CA GLU A 574 5.79 32.42 38.37
C GLU A 574 6.46 33.74 38.85
N VAL A 575 7.73 33.69 39.25
CA VAL A 575 8.47 34.89 39.69
C VAL A 575 8.91 35.77 38.51
N SER A 576 8.92 35.21 37.28
CA SER A 576 9.37 35.92 36.07
C SER A 576 8.21 36.40 35.16
N ALA A 577 6.95 36.10 35.50
CA ALA A 577 5.76 36.55 34.81
C ALA A 577 5.07 37.69 35.55
#